data_2eefa5d6ae6f0e3e72f85eb8251e6d0f
#
_entry.id   2eefa5d6ae6f0e3e72f85eb8251e6d0f
#
_cell.length_a   1.000
_cell.length_b   1.000
_cell.length_c   1.000
_cell.angle_alpha   90.00
_cell.angle_beta   90.00
_cell.angle_gamma   90.00
#
_symmetry.space_group_name_H-M   'P 1'
#
loop_
_entity.id
_entity.type
_entity.pdbx_description
1 polymer ?
#
loop_
_entity_poly.entity_id
_entity_poly.type
_entity_poly.pdbx_seq_one_letter_code
_entity_poly.pdbx_strand_id
1 'polypeptide(L)'
;MEPVPPAVQETVRELVDLSPVLTELGARFTAAGFEGHLVGGSVRDALLSAASDQPRVPGDLDVTTDARPEQVLELLRGWASSTWNTGIAFGTVGAEVRGVRLEITTFRADRYDRESRNPEVAWGSSLVDDLERRDFTVNAMAVSLGPDRTVTDPFGGLGDLMRKRLRTPGPAVESFADDPLRMLRAVRFVAQLGLTPEDDVVAAMTSLAGELGRITPERVQVELSKTLLQDAPRAALELFVATGLADVVLPELSALRMEIDEHHQHKDVYTHSLIVLDQAIALEKAEARAGDAGVESPDLVLRLAALLHDIGKPATRRHEEGGRVSFHHHEVVGAKLVRKRLTALRYPKDVIEAVSRLTFLHLRFHGYGRGEWTDSAVRRYVTDAGDLLPRLHKLVRSDSTTRNRKRAAVLAATYDSLEDRIRELSELEDLARVRPDLDGNAIMELLGIGPGREVGEAWRFLKDLRLERGPLDRDEAEAELRAWWAARN
;
A
#
# COMPACT_ATOMS: atom_id res chain seq x y z
N MET A 1 -37.00 10.85 -0.62
CA MET A 1 -36.18 9.95 -1.47
C MET A 1 -36.37 10.43 -2.90
N GLU A 2 -35.33 10.98 -3.51
CA GLU A 2 -35.38 11.30 -4.94
C GLU A 2 -35.40 9.98 -5.72
N PRO A 3 -36.27 9.84 -6.71
CA PRO A 3 -36.34 8.60 -7.49
C PRO A 3 -35.03 8.45 -8.31
N VAL A 4 -34.51 7.25 -8.33
CA VAL A 4 -33.32 6.93 -9.16
C VAL A 4 -33.68 7.17 -10.64
N PRO A 5 -32.88 7.90 -11.40
CA PRO A 5 -33.17 8.20 -12.80
C PRO A 5 -33.38 6.93 -13.62
N PRO A 6 -34.38 6.89 -14.53
CA PRO A 6 -34.68 5.69 -15.34
C PRO A 6 -33.47 5.14 -16.11
N ALA A 7 -32.62 6.02 -16.65
CA ALA A 7 -31.40 5.62 -17.35
C ALA A 7 -30.42 4.85 -16.44
N VAL A 8 -30.31 5.25 -15.17
CA VAL A 8 -29.44 4.56 -14.20
C VAL A 8 -30.04 3.19 -13.84
N GLN A 9 -31.35 3.12 -13.67
CA GLN A 9 -32.05 1.84 -13.42
C GLN A 9 -31.83 0.86 -14.58
N GLU A 10 -31.92 1.32 -15.83
CA GLU A 10 -31.69 0.50 -17.02
C GLU A 10 -30.24 -0.01 -17.06
N THR A 11 -29.28 0.89 -16.89
CA THR A 11 -27.86 0.55 -16.87
C THR A 11 -27.50 -0.50 -15.81
N VAL A 12 -28.04 -0.35 -14.60
CA VAL A 12 -27.80 -1.30 -13.51
C VAL A 12 -28.46 -2.64 -13.80
N ARG A 13 -29.66 -2.64 -14.39
CA ARG A 13 -30.36 -3.85 -14.83
C ARG A 13 -29.53 -4.62 -15.83
N GLU A 14 -29.06 -3.95 -16.88
CA GLU A 14 -28.19 -4.54 -17.91
C GLU A 14 -26.91 -5.14 -17.30
N LEU A 15 -26.26 -4.44 -16.35
CA LEU A 15 -25.05 -4.95 -15.66
C LEU A 15 -25.32 -6.20 -14.84
N VAL A 16 -26.44 -6.27 -14.11
CA VAL A 16 -26.80 -7.48 -13.34
C VAL A 16 -27.11 -8.64 -14.28
N ASP A 17 -27.79 -8.37 -15.38
CA ASP A 17 -28.16 -9.39 -16.37
C ASP A 17 -26.94 -9.89 -17.20
N LEU A 18 -25.86 -9.10 -17.30
CA LEU A 18 -24.58 -9.55 -17.84
C LEU A 18 -23.88 -10.61 -16.97
N SER A 19 -24.28 -10.77 -15.69
CA SER A 19 -23.72 -11.76 -14.80
C SER A 19 -24.64 -13.00 -14.67
N PRO A 20 -24.30 -14.12 -15.32
CA PRO A 20 -25.07 -15.35 -15.16
C PRO A 20 -25.16 -15.83 -13.69
N VAL A 21 -24.11 -15.54 -12.90
CA VAL A 21 -24.04 -15.90 -11.47
C VAL A 21 -25.07 -15.11 -10.67
N LEU A 22 -25.19 -13.79 -10.87
CA LEU A 22 -26.19 -12.97 -10.18
C LEU A 22 -27.62 -13.32 -10.59
N THR A 23 -27.85 -13.54 -11.88
CA THR A 23 -29.18 -13.93 -12.41
C THR A 23 -29.63 -15.27 -11.81
N GLU A 24 -28.75 -16.27 -11.77
CA GLU A 24 -29.05 -17.58 -11.21
C GLU A 24 -29.21 -17.53 -9.68
N LEU A 25 -28.38 -16.75 -8.99
CA LEU A 25 -28.50 -16.52 -7.56
C LEU A 25 -29.88 -15.90 -7.20
N GLY A 26 -30.27 -14.86 -7.95
CA GLY A 26 -31.58 -14.21 -7.78
C GLY A 26 -32.75 -15.17 -7.99
N ALA A 27 -32.69 -16.04 -9.01
CA ALA A 27 -33.69 -17.06 -9.24
C ALA A 27 -33.77 -18.06 -8.08
N ARG A 28 -32.63 -18.45 -7.47
CA ARG A 28 -32.57 -19.34 -6.30
C ARG A 28 -33.20 -18.70 -5.06
N PHE A 29 -32.90 -17.43 -4.77
CA PHE A 29 -33.55 -16.70 -3.68
C PHE A 29 -35.04 -16.61 -3.88
N THR A 30 -35.51 -16.19 -5.07
CA THR A 30 -36.94 -16.07 -5.39
C THR A 30 -37.64 -17.40 -5.27
N ALA A 31 -37.07 -18.50 -5.77
CA ALA A 31 -37.67 -19.84 -5.67
C ALA A 31 -37.80 -20.35 -4.23
N ALA A 32 -36.94 -19.91 -3.33
CA ALA A 32 -36.94 -20.25 -1.92
C ALA A 32 -37.78 -19.26 -1.06
N GLY A 33 -38.32 -18.20 -1.67
CA GLY A 33 -39.14 -17.19 -0.99
C GLY A 33 -38.31 -16.16 -0.21
N PHE A 34 -37.05 -15.97 -0.57
CA PHE A 34 -36.17 -14.97 0.04
C PHE A 34 -35.88 -13.82 -0.91
N GLU A 35 -35.52 -12.67 -0.32
CA GLU A 35 -34.97 -11.53 -1.04
C GLU A 35 -33.44 -11.63 -1.15
N GLY A 36 -32.91 -11.22 -2.28
CA GLY A 36 -31.46 -11.06 -2.48
C GLY A 36 -31.17 -9.73 -3.17
N HIS A 37 -30.18 -9.02 -2.67
CA HIS A 37 -29.78 -7.71 -3.21
C HIS A 37 -28.27 -7.62 -3.36
N LEU A 38 -27.80 -7.22 -4.55
CA LEU A 38 -26.42 -6.78 -4.73
C LEU A 38 -26.23 -5.45 -3.99
N VAL A 39 -25.13 -5.27 -3.25
CA VAL A 39 -24.95 -4.11 -2.37
C VAL A 39 -23.52 -3.60 -2.35
N GLY A 40 -23.31 -2.48 -1.71
CA GLY A 40 -21.99 -1.98 -1.32
C GLY A 40 -21.12 -1.55 -2.49
N GLY A 41 -19.84 -1.91 -2.40
CA GLY A 41 -18.86 -1.61 -3.43
C GLY A 41 -19.22 -2.16 -4.80
N SER A 42 -19.87 -3.33 -4.84
CA SER A 42 -20.29 -3.96 -6.09
C SER A 42 -21.28 -3.11 -6.89
N VAL A 43 -22.26 -2.48 -6.21
CA VAL A 43 -23.21 -1.56 -6.86
C VAL A 43 -22.52 -0.29 -7.31
N ARG A 44 -21.73 0.33 -6.44
CA ARG A 44 -20.98 1.54 -6.75
C ARG A 44 -20.07 1.34 -7.96
N ASP A 45 -19.27 0.27 -7.97
CA ASP A 45 -18.28 0.02 -9.01
C ASP A 45 -18.95 -0.37 -10.33
N ALA A 46 -20.13 -1.05 -10.28
CA ALA A 46 -20.98 -1.28 -11.43
C ALA A 46 -21.47 0.05 -12.05
N LEU A 47 -21.95 0.99 -11.21
CA LEU A 47 -22.38 2.32 -11.66
C LEU A 47 -21.24 3.14 -12.28
N LEU A 48 -20.05 3.10 -11.68
CA LEU A 48 -18.86 3.77 -12.23
C LEU A 48 -18.39 3.12 -13.53
N SER A 49 -18.47 1.80 -13.62
CA SER A 49 -18.10 1.04 -14.83
C SER A 49 -19.07 1.29 -15.97
N ALA A 50 -20.35 1.47 -15.69
CA ALA A 50 -21.37 1.78 -16.67
C ALA A 50 -21.13 3.11 -17.42
N ALA A 51 -20.45 4.05 -16.76
CA ALA A 51 -20.05 5.29 -17.38
C ALA A 51 -18.75 5.16 -18.22
N SER A 52 -18.17 3.96 -18.29
CA SER A 52 -16.96 3.67 -19.09
C SER A 52 -17.30 3.02 -20.43
N ASP A 53 -16.34 3.06 -21.38
CA ASP A 53 -16.50 2.42 -22.71
C ASP A 53 -16.57 0.87 -22.63
N GLN A 54 -16.24 0.27 -21.50
CA GLN A 54 -16.27 -1.17 -21.26
C GLN A 54 -16.87 -1.50 -19.90
N PRO A 55 -18.20 -1.57 -19.76
CA PRO A 55 -18.87 -1.94 -18.53
C PRO A 55 -18.44 -3.33 -18.05
N ARG A 56 -18.12 -3.45 -16.76
CA ARG A 56 -17.72 -4.72 -16.13
C ARG A 56 -18.49 -4.93 -14.84
N VAL A 57 -18.89 -6.17 -14.61
CA VAL A 57 -19.37 -6.59 -13.28
C VAL A 57 -18.15 -6.78 -12.38
N PRO A 58 -18.14 -6.26 -11.14
CA PRO A 58 -17.06 -6.51 -10.17
C PRO A 58 -16.79 -8.00 -9.99
N GLY A 59 -15.51 -8.36 -9.74
CA GLY A 59 -15.13 -9.76 -9.56
C GLY A 59 -15.57 -10.35 -8.23
N ASP A 60 -15.60 -9.54 -7.17
CA ASP A 60 -16.12 -9.93 -5.85
C ASP A 60 -17.47 -9.25 -5.66
N LEU A 61 -18.49 -10.05 -5.34
CA LEU A 61 -19.88 -9.60 -5.29
C LEU A 61 -20.43 -9.69 -3.86
N ASP A 62 -20.79 -8.53 -3.31
CA ASP A 62 -21.45 -8.41 -2.01
C ASP A 62 -22.96 -8.48 -2.18
N VAL A 63 -23.58 -9.45 -1.52
CA VAL A 63 -25.03 -9.66 -1.55
C VAL A 63 -25.57 -9.60 -0.13
N THR A 64 -26.74 -8.97 0.05
CA THR A 64 -27.46 -9.00 1.31
C THR A 64 -28.84 -9.65 1.11
N THR A 65 -29.38 -10.31 2.16
CA THR A 65 -30.59 -11.12 2.08
C THR A 65 -31.30 -11.19 3.43
N ASP A 66 -32.60 -11.47 3.42
CA ASP A 66 -33.40 -11.84 4.61
C ASP A 66 -33.19 -13.31 5.02
N ALA A 67 -32.62 -14.16 4.15
CA ALA A 67 -32.26 -15.54 4.47
C ALA A 67 -31.20 -15.63 5.56
N ARG A 68 -31.35 -16.56 6.50
CA ARG A 68 -30.37 -16.86 7.55
C ARG A 68 -29.15 -17.60 6.96
N PRO A 69 -27.96 -17.56 7.62
CA PRO A 69 -26.79 -18.22 7.10
C PRO A 69 -26.98 -19.71 6.74
N GLU A 70 -27.74 -20.46 7.54
CA GLU A 70 -28.04 -21.87 7.28
C GLU A 70 -28.87 -22.05 6.01
N GLN A 71 -29.83 -21.15 5.78
CA GLN A 71 -30.67 -21.13 4.58
C GLN A 71 -29.85 -20.73 3.35
N VAL A 72 -28.91 -19.78 3.50
CA VAL A 72 -27.98 -19.40 2.43
C VAL A 72 -27.10 -20.61 2.06
N LEU A 73 -26.55 -21.35 3.03
CA LEU A 73 -25.77 -22.56 2.77
C LEU A 73 -26.58 -23.62 2.02
N GLU A 74 -27.85 -23.76 2.34
CA GLU A 74 -28.76 -24.68 1.63
C GLU A 74 -29.00 -24.25 0.18
N LEU A 75 -29.21 -22.95 -0.06
CA LEU A 75 -29.37 -22.37 -1.42
C LEU A 75 -28.10 -22.57 -2.29
N LEU A 76 -26.92 -22.58 -1.67
CA LEU A 76 -25.64 -22.74 -2.37
C LEU A 76 -25.26 -24.21 -2.61
N ARG A 77 -25.93 -25.17 -1.93
CA ARG A 77 -25.63 -26.60 -2.02
C ARG A 77 -25.75 -27.11 -3.45
N GLY A 78 -24.69 -27.78 -3.92
CA GLY A 78 -24.62 -28.35 -5.27
C GLY A 78 -24.50 -27.32 -6.41
N TRP A 79 -24.40 -26.02 -6.07
CA TRP A 79 -24.21 -24.94 -7.04
C TRP A 79 -22.86 -24.24 -6.88
N ALA A 80 -22.47 -23.91 -5.64
CA ALA A 80 -21.16 -23.35 -5.35
C ALA A 80 -20.06 -24.42 -5.45
N SER A 81 -18.93 -24.06 -6.03
CA SER A 81 -17.72 -24.91 -6.07
C SER A 81 -17.06 -25.03 -4.70
N SER A 82 -17.14 -23.97 -3.91
CA SER A 82 -16.70 -23.93 -2.51
C SER A 82 -17.52 -22.95 -1.70
N THR A 83 -17.60 -23.20 -0.37
CA THR A 83 -18.21 -22.28 0.60
C THR A 83 -17.31 -22.17 1.81
N TRP A 84 -17.27 -21.00 2.45
CA TRP A 84 -16.53 -20.78 3.69
C TRP A 84 -17.36 -19.99 4.70
N ASN A 85 -17.17 -20.33 5.98
CA ASN A 85 -17.98 -19.86 7.09
C ASN A 85 -17.22 -18.88 8.01
N THR A 86 -16.15 -18.27 7.54
CA THR A 86 -15.30 -17.38 8.35
C THR A 86 -16.08 -16.21 8.97
N GLY A 87 -17.16 -15.77 8.32
CA GLY A 87 -18.01 -14.68 8.78
C GLY A 87 -19.39 -15.13 9.33
N ILE A 88 -19.63 -16.43 9.54
CA ILE A 88 -20.97 -16.94 9.88
C ILE A 88 -21.49 -16.40 11.23
N ALA A 89 -20.60 -16.18 12.19
CA ALA A 89 -20.94 -15.56 13.46
C ALA A 89 -21.46 -14.12 13.29
N PHE A 90 -21.15 -13.49 12.16
CA PHE A 90 -21.61 -12.16 11.77
C PHE A 90 -22.66 -12.20 10.65
N GLY A 91 -23.21 -13.38 10.35
CA GLY A 91 -24.24 -13.55 9.33
C GLY A 91 -23.73 -13.60 7.89
N THR A 92 -22.43 -13.73 7.65
CA THR A 92 -21.85 -13.76 6.30
C THR A 92 -21.42 -15.17 5.93
N VAL A 93 -21.89 -15.62 4.76
CA VAL A 93 -21.47 -16.86 4.08
C VAL A 93 -20.69 -16.47 2.82
N GLY A 94 -19.46 -16.94 2.72
CA GLY A 94 -18.69 -16.79 1.50
C GLY A 94 -18.88 -17.98 0.57
N ALA A 95 -18.86 -17.76 -0.75
CA ALA A 95 -18.97 -18.80 -1.76
C ALA A 95 -18.16 -18.47 -3.01
N GLU A 96 -17.77 -19.50 -3.75
CA GLU A 96 -17.22 -19.37 -5.09
C GLU A 96 -18.11 -20.12 -6.08
N VAL A 97 -18.53 -19.42 -7.14
CA VAL A 97 -19.37 -19.98 -8.21
C VAL A 97 -18.73 -19.62 -9.55
N ARG A 98 -18.28 -20.62 -10.30
CA ARG A 98 -17.65 -20.42 -11.63
C ARG A 98 -16.51 -19.39 -11.63
N GLY A 99 -15.71 -19.39 -10.55
CA GLY A 99 -14.60 -18.45 -10.37
C GLY A 99 -15.00 -17.05 -9.88
N VAL A 100 -16.29 -16.80 -9.63
CA VAL A 100 -16.79 -15.55 -9.04
C VAL A 100 -16.93 -15.74 -7.53
N ARG A 101 -16.37 -14.81 -6.75
CA ARG A 101 -16.52 -14.80 -5.30
C ARG A 101 -17.78 -14.04 -4.88
N LEU A 102 -18.52 -14.65 -3.97
CA LEU A 102 -19.74 -14.11 -3.40
C LEU A 102 -19.58 -13.99 -1.88
N GLU A 103 -19.92 -12.84 -1.32
CA GLU A 103 -20.12 -12.66 0.12
C GLU A 103 -21.59 -12.35 0.36
N ILE A 104 -22.32 -13.33 0.95
CA ILE A 104 -23.76 -13.22 1.17
C ILE A 104 -23.99 -13.00 2.66
N THR A 105 -24.54 -11.84 3.01
CA THR A 105 -24.77 -11.43 4.39
C THR A 105 -26.25 -11.31 4.68
N THR A 106 -26.72 -11.95 5.77
CA THR A 106 -28.10 -11.78 6.27
C THR A 106 -28.29 -10.33 6.75
N PHE A 107 -29.47 -9.74 6.50
CA PHE A 107 -29.84 -8.40 7.02
C PHE A 107 -29.59 -8.32 8.52
N ARG A 108 -28.97 -7.25 8.95
CA ARG A 108 -28.68 -7.00 10.36
C ARG A 108 -29.32 -5.71 10.82
N ALA A 109 -29.74 -5.70 12.08
CA ALA A 109 -30.17 -4.53 12.83
C ALA A 109 -29.26 -4.39 14.04
N ASP A 110 -27.94 -4.28 13.83
CA ASP A 110 -26.95 -4.30 14.92
C ASP A 110 -27.17 -3.09 15.85
N ARG A 111 -27.32 -3.39 17.14
CA ARG A 111 -27.04 -2.43 18.21
C ARG A 111 -25.67 -2.81 18.79
N TYR A 112 -24.67 -2.00 18.51
CA TYR A 112 -23.35 -2.19 19.12
C TYR A 112 -23.44 -1.93 20.64
N ASP A 113 -23.20 -2.97 21.44
CA ASP A 113 -22.87 -2.79 22.83
C ASP A 113 -21.43 -2.27 22.92
N ARG A 114 -21.26 -1.04 23.42
CA ARG A 114 -19.94 -0.36 23.52
C ARG A 114 -18.96 -1.08 24.44
N GLU A 115 -19.42 -2.02 25.26
CA GLU A 115 -18.60 -2.75 26.23
C GLU A 115 -18.16 -4.14 25.73
N SER A 116 -18.78 -4.68 24.68
CA SER A 116 -18.49 -6.02 24.17
C SER A 116 -17.69 -5.97 22.87
N ARG A 117 -16.59 -6.77 22.78
CA ARG A 117 -15.84 -6.98 21.53
C ARG A 117 -16.58 -7.86 20.51
N ASN A 118 -17.66 -8.52 20.92
CA ASN A 118 -18.52 -9.33 20.08
C ASN A 118 -19.91 -8.69 20.10
N PRO A 119 -20.33 -8.00 19.01
CA PRO A 119 -21.70 -7.51 18.93
C PRO A 119 -22.66 -8.69 18.96
N GLU A 120 -23.72 -8.60 19.76
CA GLU A 120 -24.86 -9.50 19.60
C GLU A 120 -25.50 -9.17 18.25
N VAL A 121 -25.42 -10.10 17.31
CA VAL A 121 -26.00 -9.94 15.98
C VAL A 121 -27.52 -10.01 16.12
N ALA A 122 -28.16 -8.85 16.10
CA ALA A 122 -29.59 -8.76 15.93
C ALA A 122 -29.92 -8.85 14.43
N TRP A 123 -30.63 -9.88 14.07
CA TRP A 123 -31.05 -10.06 12.67
C TRP A 123 -32.09 -9.01 12.30
N GLY A 124 -31.82 -8.24 11.25
CA GLY A 124 -32.76 -7.29 10.66
C GLY A 124 -33.79 -7.97 9.76
N SER A 125 -34.90 -7.28 9.55
CA SER A 125 -35.94 -7.67 8.60
C SER A 125 -36.14 -6.67 7.47
N SER A 126 -35.28 -5.60 7.45
CA SER A 126 -35.42 -4.48 6.53
C SER A 126 -34.09 -4.24 5.79
N LEU A 127 -34.18 -4.20 4.46
CA LEU A 127 -33.07 -3.79 3.61
C LEU A 127 -32.56 -2.38 3.96
N VAL A 128 -33.47 -1.45 4.28
CA VAL A 128 -33.13 -0.07 4.59
C VAL A 128 -32.24 0.00 5.85
N ASP A 129 -32.58 -0.76 6.90
CA ASP A 129 -31.83 -0.84 8.13
C ASP A 129 -30.42 -1.42 7.87
N ASP A 130 -30.30 -2.44 6.98
CA ASP A 130 -29.00 -2.98 6.56
C ASP A 130 -28.17 -1.96 5.80
N LEU A 131 -28.78 -1.10 4.99
CA LEU A 131 -28.09 -0.04 4.26
C LEU A 131 -27.68 1.12 5.19
N GLU A 132 -28.50 1.47 6.20
CA GLU A 132 -28.21 2.58 7.13
C GLU A 132 -26.94 2.34 7.94
N ARG A 133 -26.69 1.09 8.35
CA ARG A 133 -25.50 0.73 9.13
C ARG A 133 -24.21 0.66 8.32
N ARG A 134 -24.26 0.83 6.98
CA ARG A 134 -23.05 0.81 6.14
C ARG A 134 -22.20 2.04 6.38
N ASP A 135 -20.95 1.98 5.91
CA ASP A 135 -19.95 3.02 6.15
C ASP A 135 -20.30 4.37 5.53
N PHE A 136 -20.64 4.38 4.23
CA PHE A 136 -20.88 5.61 3.47
C PHE A 136 -22.07 5.45 2.52
N THR A 137 -22.75 6.57 2.22
CA THR A 137 -23.91 6.61 1.31
C THR A 137 -23.62 5.97 -0.04
N VAL A 138 -22.42 6.19 -0.59
CA VAL A 138 -21.98 5.61 -1.87
C VAL A 138 -21.86 4.08 -1.86
N ASN A 139 -21.87 3.46 -0.68
CA ASN A 139 -21.90 2.01 -0.48
C ASN A 139 -23.25 1.54 0.14
N ALA A 140 -24.17 2.46 0.43
CA ALA A 140 -25.48 2.18 1.01
C ALA A 140 -26.58 2.16 -0.06
N MET A 141 -26.28 1.56 -1.20
CA MET A 141 -27.17 1.33 -2.33
C MET A 141 -27.33 -0.17 -2.55
N ALA A 142 -28.50 -0.56 -3.03
CA ALA A 142 -28.80 -1.95 -3.32
C ALA A 142 -29.49 -2.12 -4.68
N VAL A 143 -29.30 -3.29 -5.30
CA VAL A 143 -30.00 -3.70 -6.52
C VAL A 143 -30.64 -5.06 -6.26
N SER A 144 -31.97 -5.14 -6.41
CA SER A 144 -32.72 -6.40 -6.29
C SER A 144 -32.17 -7.43 -7.29
N LEU A 145 -31.94 -8.65 -6.83
CA LEU A 145 -31.68 -9.80 -7.70
C LEU A 145 -33.00 -10.49 -8.16
N GLY A 146 -34.14 -10.01 -7.67
CA GLY A 146 -35.45 -10.41 -8.16
C GLY A 146 -35.73 -9.95 -9.60
N PRO A 147 -36.86 -10.37 -10.22
CA PRO A 147 -37.12 -10.11 -11.64
C PRO A 147 -37.19 -8.62 -12.02
N ASP A 148 -37.56 -7.78 -11.07
CA ASP A 148 -37.77 -6.33 -11.25
C ASP A 148 -36.46 -5.53 -11.28
N ARG A 149 -35.36 -6.08 -10.76
CA ARG A 149 -34.05 -5.41 -10.68
C ARG A 149 -34.11 -3.99 -10.11
N THR A 150 -34.95 -3.77 -9.11
CA THR A 150 -35.18 -2.45 -8.51
C THR A 150 -33.89 -1.93 -7.85
N VAL A 151 -33.56 -0.67 -8.11
CA VAL A 151 -32.46 0.04 -7.42
C VAL A 151 -33.04 0.74 -6.20
N THR A 152 -32.43 0.49 -5.03
CA THR A 152 -32.80 1.09 -3.75
C THR A 152 -31.65 1.97 -3.26
N ASP A 153 -31.89 3.29 -3.16
CA ASP A 153 -30.93 4.30 -2.69
C ASP A 153 -31.60 5.23 -1.66
N PRO A 154 -31.79 4.78 -0.41
CA PRO A 154 -32.52 5.54 0.59
C PRO A 154 -31.76 6.76 1.11
N PHE A 155 -30.44 6.79 0.97
CA PHE A 155 -29.56 7.81 1.54
C PHE A 155 -28.95 8.75 0.50
N GLY A 156 -29.27 8.60 -0.79
CA GLY A 156 -28.81 9.46 -1.88
C GLY A 156 -27.37 9.21 -2.31
N GLY A 157 -26.92 7.96 -2.16
CA GLY A 157 -25.54 7.54 -2.49
C GLY A 157 -25.15 7.76 -3.95
N LEU A 158 -26.09 7.57 -4.89
CA LEU A 158 -25.90 7.87 -6.30
C LEU A 158 -25.58 9.36 -6.51
N GLY A 159 -26.39 10.25 -5.90
CA GLY A 159 -26.17 11.69 -5.98
C GLY A 159 -24.82 12.10 -5.39
N ASP A 160 -24.41 11.51 -4.28
CA ASP A 160 -23.12 11.77 -3.65
C ASP A 160 -21.96 11.27 -4.52
N LEU A 161 -22.09 10.10 -5.13
CA LEU A 161 -21.09 9.55 -6.05
C LEU A 161 -20.86 10.47 -7.25
N MET A 162 -21.93 10.98 -7.85
CA MET A 162 -21.87 11.90 -8.98
C MET A 162 -21.27 13.28 -8.61
N ARG A 163 -21.61 13.76 -7.40
CA ARG A 163 -21.10 15.07 -6.89
C ARG A 163 -19.74 14.93 -6.20
N LYS A 164 -19.16 13.75 -6.19
CA LYS A 164 -17.88 13.46 -5.52
C LYS A 164 -17.89 13.79 -4.03
N ARG A 165 -18.98 13.49 -3.33
CA ARG A 165 -19.18 13.76 -1.90
C ARG A 165 -19.04 12.48 -1.10
N LEU A 166 -18.46 12.57 0.11
CA LEU A 166 -18.36 11.47 1.05
C LEU A 166 -19.17 11.79 2.30
N ARG A 167 -20.28 11.06 2.50
CA ARG A 167 -21.17 11.16 3.66
C ARG A 167 -21.48 9.76 4.22
N THR A 168 -21.82 9.73 5.50
CA THR A 168 -22.38 8.54 6.15
C THR A 168 -23.92 8.52 5.99
N PRO A 169 -24.58 7.33 5.98
CA PRO A 169 -26.05 7.24 5.94
C PRO A 169 -26.73 7.91 7.13
N GLY A 170 -26.20 7.69 8.34
CA GLY A 170 -26.58 8.35 9.57
C GLY A 170 -25.54 9.36 10.06
N PRO A 171 -25.60 9.83 11.32
CA PRO A 171 -24.62 10.76 11.89
C PRO A 171 -23.20 10.17 11.88
N ALA A 172 -22.23 10.92 11.35
CA ALA A 172 -20.84 10.45 11.20
C ALA A 172 -20.21 10.06 12.55
N VAL A 173 -20.50 10.81 13.62
CA VAL A 173 -20.01 10.50 14.97
C VAL A 173 -20.46 9.13 15.45
N GLU A 174 -21.73 8.77 15.23
CA GLU A 174 -22.28 7.46 15.61
C GLU A 174 -21.65 6.36 14.77
N SER A 175 -21.60 6.55 13.45
CA SER A 175 -20.99 5.60 12.51
C SER A 175 -19.53 5.27 12.85
N PHE A 176 -18.74 6.28 13.22
CA PHE A 176 -17.31 6.09 13.55
C PHE A 176 -17.07 5.59 14.98
N ALA A 177 -17.99 5.89 15.91
CA ALA A 177 -17.97 5.29 17.25
C ALA A 177 -18.25 3.78 17.20
N ASP A 178 -19.11 3.33 16.29
CA ASP A 178 -19.43 1.92 16.06
C ASP A 178 -18.24 1.15 15.46
N ASP A 179 -17.67 1.62 14.36
CA ASP A 179 -16.45 1.05 13.78
C ASP A 179 -15.46 2.17 13.39
N PRO A 180 -14.47 2.47 14.25
CA PRO A 180 -13.46 3.49 13.97
C PRO A 180 -12.65 3.26 12.69
N LEU A 181 -12.59 2.03 12.16
CA LEU A 181 -11.93 1.74 10.89
C LEU A 181 -12.57 2.51 9.72
N ARG A 182 -13.85 2.88 9.83
CA ARG A 182 -14.54 3.68 8.82
C ARG A 182 -13.84 5.01 8.56
N MET A 183 -13.14 5.58 9.54
CA MET A 183 -12.32 6.79 9.35
C MET A 183 -11.14 6.54 8.40
N LEU A 184 -10.47 5.40 8.49
CA LEU A 184 -9.42 5.04 7.51
C LEU A 184 -10.00 4.67 6.15
N ARG A 185 -11.20 4.10 6.11
CA ARG A 185 -11.93 3.87 4.86
C ARG A 185 -12.33 5.18 4.19
N ALA A 186 -12.69 6.23 4.97
CA ALA A 186 -12.90 7.58 4.44
C ALA A 186 -11.64 8.11 3.75
N VAL A 187 -10.49 8.02 4.42
CA VAL A 187 -9.18 8.38 3.84
C VAL A 187 -8.95 7.62 2.53
N ARG A 188 -9.20 6.31 2.51
CA ARG A 188 -9.05 5.51 1.29
C ARG A 188 -9.99 5.94 0.17
N PHE A 189 -11.26 6.24 0.45
CA PHE A 189 -12.22 6.65 -0.59
C PHE A 189 -11.92 8.04 -1.18
N VAL A 190 -11.28 8.92 -0.42
CA VAL A 190 -10.71 10.16 -0.98
C VAL A 190 -9.67 9.82 -2.07
N ALA A 191 -8.76 8.88 -1.82
CA ALA A 191 -7.75 8.48 -2.80
C ALA A 191 -8.35 7.66 -3.96
N GLN A 192 -9.23 6.69 -3.65
CA GLN A 192 -9.74 5.71 -4.60
C GLN A 192 -10.79 6.29 -5.56
N LEU A 193 -11.68 7.13 -5.06
CA LEU A 193 -12.84 7.63 -5.78
C LEU A 193 -12.77 9.14 -6.05
N GLY A 194 -11.80 9.84 -5.48
CA GLY A 194 -11.68 11.28 -5.55
C GLY A 194 -12.86 11.99 -4.85
N LEU A 195 -13.39 11.40 -3.77
CA LEU A 195 -14.49 11.97 -3.02
C LEU A 195 -13.99 13.03 -2.03
N THR A 196 -14.82 14.03 -1.78
CA THR A 196 -14.58 15.07 -0.77
C THR A 196 -15.46 14.79 0.44
N PRO A 197 -14.88 14.57 1.64
CA PRO A 197 -15.68 14.40 2.86
C PRO A 197 -16.41 15.69 3.20
N GLU A 198 -17.65 15.56 3.68
CA GLU A 198 -18.41 16.68 4.21
C GLU A 198 -17.84 17.13 5.57
N ASP A 199 -18.14 18.36 5.97
CA ASP A 199 -17.56 18.97 7.18
C ASP A 199 -17.86 18.17 8.46
N ASP A 200 -19.04 17.58 8.58
CA ASP A 200 -19.45 16.73 9.71
C ASP A 200 -18.63 15.42 9.75
N VAL A 201 -18.30 14.84 8.60
CA VAL A 201 -17.43 13.69 8.49
C VAL A 201 -16.01 14.03 8.97
N VAL A 202 -15.45 15.16 8.51
CA VAL A 202 -14.11 15.63 8.94
C VAL A 202 -14.09 15.93 10.43
N ALA A 203 -15.14 16.60 10.96
CA ALA A 203 -15.27 16.90 12.39
C ALA A 203 -15.33 15.61 13.23
N ALA A 204 -16.11 14.61 12.79
CA ALA A 204 -16.19 13.32 13.46
C ALA A 204 -14.86 12.56 13.42
N MET A 205 -14.16 12.54 12.28
CA MET A 205 -12.81 11.94 12.17
C MET A 205 -11.85 12.59 13.17
N THR A 206 -11.87 13.90 13.28
CA THR A 206 -10.98 14.65 14.17
C THR A 206 -11.29 14.35 15.65
N SER A 207 -12.57 14.36 16.02
CA SER A 207 -12.98 14.15 17.42
C SER A 207 -12.77 12.71 17.90
N LEU A 208 -12.85 11.73 17.00
CA LEU A 208 -12.77 10.30 17.32
C LEU A 208 -11.44 9.66 16.88
N ALA A 209 -10.44 10.43 16.45
CA ALA A 209 -9.17 9.89 15.96
C ALA A 209 -8.53 8.89 16.94
N GLY A 210 -8.60 9.14 18.25
CA GLY A 210 -8.08 8.27 19.30
C GLY A 210 -8.71 6.89 19.36
N GLU A 211 -9.97 6.75 18.88
CA GLU A 211 -10.69 5.47 18.86
C GLU A 211 -10.05 4.45 17.89
N LEU A 212 -9.21 4.88 16.94
CA LEU A 212 -8.42 3.97 16.12
C LEU A 212 -7.53 3.02 16.93
N GLY A 213 -7.18 3.37 18.16
CA GLY A 213 -6.45 2.49 19.08
C GLY A 213 -7.18 1.18 19.41
N ARG A 214 -8.51 1.10 19.17
CA ARG A 214 -9.33 -0.11 19.34
C ARG A 214 -9.22 -1.08 18.17
N ILE A 215 -8.76 -0.60 17.01
CA ILE A 215 -8.69 -1.38 15.77
C ILE A 215 -7.42 -2.21 15.75
N THR A 216 -7.50 -3.45 15.28
CA THR A 216 -6.33 -4.31 15.15
C THR A 216 -5.34 -3.77 14.11
N PRO A 217 -4.02 -3.90 14.37
CA PRO A 217 -2.99 -3.41 13.44
C PRO A 217 -3.13 -3.97 12.03
N GLU A 218 -3.59 -5.21 11.88
CA GLU A 218 -3.80 -5.86 10.58
C GLU A 218 -4.88 -5.15 9.75
N ARG A 219 -6.01 -4.78 10.38
CA ARG A 219 -7.08 -4.01 9.70
C ARG A 219 -6.60 -2.63 9.30
N VAL A 220 -5.82 -1.96 10.15
CA VAL A 220 -5.19 -0.67 9.89
C VAL A 220 -4.22 -0.78 8.71
N GLN A 221 -3.34 -1.79 8.73
CA GLN A 221 -2.35 -2.06 7.69
C GLN A 221 -3.02 -2.24 6.31
N VAL A 222 -4.11 -2.99 6.24
CA VAL A 222 -4.85 -3.22 4.99
C VAL A 222 -5.41 -1.92 4.41
N GLU A 223 -6.04 -1.07 5.23
CA GLU A 223 -6.60 0.20 4.73
C GLU A 223 -5.51 1.19 4.33
N LEU A 224 -4.41 1.29 5.10
CA LEU A 224 -3.26 2.13 4.75
C LEU A 224 -2.61 1.67 3.43
N SER A 225 -2.40 0.37 3.25
CA SER A 225 -1.85 -0.19 2.01
C SER A 225 -2.76 0.08 0.82
N LYS A 226 -4.08 -0.16 0.96
CA LYS A 226 -5.05 0.14 -0.09
C LYS A 226 -5.08 1.63 -0.45
N THR A 227 -4.87 2.52 0.51
CA THR A 227 -4.77 3.96 0.27
C THR A 227 -3.53 4.30 -0.53
N LEU A 228 -2.37 3.78 -0.13
CA LEU A 228 -1.09 4.03 -0.81
C LEU A 228 -1.05 3.45 -2.24
N LEU A 229 -1.76 2.35 -2.48
CA LEU A 229 -1.84 1.72 -3.80
C LEU A 229 -2.76 2.45 -4.80
N GLN A 230 -3.45 3.52 -4.38
CA GLN A 230 -4.26 4.33 -5.29
C GLN A 230 -3.39 5.23 -6.18
N ASP A 231 -3.97 5.72 -7.25
CA ASP A 231 -3.31 6.51 -8.28
C ASP A 231 -2.89 7.92 -7.82
N ALA A 232 -3.59 8.50 -6.86
CA ALA A 232 -3.37 9.84 -6.35
C ALA A 232 -3.65 9.91 -4.82
N PRO A 233 -2.80 9.29 -3.97
CA PRO A 233 -3.04 9.18 -2.53
C PRO A 233 -2.81 10.48 -1.75
N ARG A 234 -2.25 11.54 -2.36
CA ARG A 234 -1.84 12.77 -1.68
C ARG A 234 -2.96 13.40 -0.85
N ALA A 235 -4.12 13.71 -1.44
CA ALA A 235 -5.22 14.36 -0.74
C ALA A 235 -5.73 13.52 0.45
N ALA A 236 -5.72 12.19 0.30
CA ALA A 236 -6.06 11.28 1.36
C ALA A 236 -5.05 11.31 2.52
N LEU A 237 -3.74 11.36 2.22
CA LEU A 237 -2.69 11.49 3.23
C LEU A 237 -2.73 12.85 3.92
N GLU A 238 -3.06 13.92 3.20
CA GLU A 238 -3.29 15.25 3.78
C GLU A 238 -4.47 15.23 4.75
N LEU A 239 -5.60 14.62 4.40
CA LEU A 239 -6.73 14.40 5.28
C LEU A 239 -6.36 13.56 6.51
N PHE A 240 -5.63 12.47 6.31
CA PHE A 240 -5.16 11.55 7.35
C PHE A 240 -4.34 12.27 8.44
N VAL A 241 -3.46 13.19 8.02
CA VAL A 241 -2.66 14.01 8.93
C VAL A 241 -3.48 15.15 9.55
N ALA A 242 -4.31 15.83 8.73
CA ALA A 242 -5.11 16.97 9.20
C ALA A 242 -6.13 16.61 10.29
N THR A 243 -6.69 15.40 10.24
CA THR A 243 -7.66 14.90 11.22
C THR A 243 -7.05 14.26 12.46
N GLY A 244 -5.70 14.17 12.54
CA GLY A 244 -5.00 13.53 13.67
C GLY A 244 -5.00 11.99 13.64
N LEU A 245 -5.60 11.35 12.62
CA LEU A 245 -5.57 9.89 12.48
C LEU A 245 -4.13 9.37 12.34
N ALA A 246 -3.27 10.15 11.65
CA ALA A 246 -1.86 9.83 11.49
C ALA A 246 -1.13 9.78 12.84
N ASP A 247 -1.49 10.61 13.81
CA ASP A 247 -0.85 10.64 15.13
C ASP A 247 -1.03 9.32 15.90
N VAL A 248 -2.10 8.60 15.61
CA VAL A 248 -2.39 7.30 16.21
C VAL A 248 -1.72 6.16 15.44
N VAL A 249 -1.80 6.19 14.11
CA VAL A 249 -1.38 5.08 13.22
C VAL A 249 0.08 5.18 12.81
N LEU A 250 0.51 6.37 12.38
CA LEU A 250 1.82 6.64 11.77
C LEU A 250 2.36 8.00 12.24
N PRO A 251 2.58 8.18 13.57
CA PRO A 251 2.98 9.48 14.15
C PRO A 251 4.29 10.01 13.55
N GLU A 252 5.14 9.14 13.03
CA GLU A 252 6.36 9.56 12.34
C GLU A 252 6.07 10.41 11.11
N LEU A 253 4.94 10.19 10.41
CA LEU A 253 4.53 11.00 9.27
C LEU A 253 4.09 12.40 9.70
N SER A 254 3.28 12.50 10.75
CA SER A 254 2.87 13.80 11.33
C SER A 254 4.08 14.60 11.84
N ALA A 255 5.08 13.91 12.42
CA ALA A 255 6.30 14.54 12.92
C ALA A 255 7.16 15.20 11.82
N LEU A 256 6.94 14.86 10.55
CA LEU A 256 7.61 15.51 9.42
C LEU A 256 7.10 16.93 9.12
N ARG A 257 6.00 17.38 9.75
CA ARG A 257 5.51 18.76 9.66
C ARG A 257 6.43 19.68 10.47
N MET A 258 7.58 19.99 9.87
CA MET A 258 8.65 20.80 10.45
C MET A 258 8.78 22.11 9.69
N GLU A 259 8.97 23.22 10.40
CA GLU A 259 9.03 24.57 9.80
C GLU A 259 10.27 24.83 8.93
N ILE A 260 11.34 24.02 9.01
CA ILE A 260 12.62 24.28 8.35
C ILE A 260 13.20 23.02 7.73
N ASP A 261 13.48 23.09 6.41
CA ASP A 261 14.28 22.14 5.63
C ASP A 261 15.76 22.56 5.61
N GLU A 262 16.70 21.59 5.46
CA GLU A 262 18.16 21.79 5.35
C GLU A 262 18.57 22.84 4.30
N HIS A 263 17.77 23.03 3.29
CA HIS A 263 18.10 23.86 2.13
C HIS A 263 17.44 25.23 2.13
N HIS A 264 16.84 25.69 3.23
CA HIS A 264 16.10 26.95 3.34
C HIS A 264 15.05 27.20 2.22
N GLN A 265 14.53 26.12 1.60
CA GLN A 265 13.65 26.22 0.45
C GLN A 265 12.15 26.20 0.79
N HIS A 266 11.76 26.57 1.99
CA HIS A 266 10.37 26.79 2.42
C HIS A 266 9.40 25.61 2.18
N LYS A 267 9.92 24.38 2.05
CA LYS A 267 9.11 23.16 2.02
C LYS A 267 9.31 22.41 3.31
N ASP A 268 8.24 22.26 4.03
CA ASP A 268 8.08 21.31 5.10
C ASP A 268 8.48 19.90 4.62
N VAL A 269 9.22 19.14 5.45
CA VAL A 269 9.68 17.77 5.12
C VAL A 269 8.50 16.86 4.80
N TYR A 270 7.35 17.06 5.45
CA TYR A 270 6.11 16.36 5.12
C TYR A 270 5.66 16.61 3.68
N THR A 271 5.59 17.87 3.27
CA THR A 271 5.24 18.24 1.89
C THR A 271 6.24 17.68 0.87
N HIS A 272 7.53 17.65 1.23
CA HIS A 272 8.55 17.00 0.42
C HIS A 272 8.27 15.50 0.25
N SER A 273 8.02 14.77 1.33
CA SER A 273 7.71 13.33 1.27
C SER A 273 6.48 13.01 0.41
N LEU A 274 5.45 13.86 0.43
CA LEU A 274 4.30 13.71 -0.46
C LEU A 274 4.67 13.93 -1.94
N ILE A 275 5.54 14.89 -2.23
CA ILE A 275 6.02 15.13 -3.61
C ILE A 275 6.87 13.94 -4.08
N VAL A 276 7.73 13.41 -3.23
CA VAL A 276 8.53 12.21 -3.54
C VAL A 276 7.63 11.03 -3.85
N LEU A 277 6.57 10.82 -3.08
CA LEU A 277 5.58 9.78 -3.34
C LEU A 277 4.88 9.98 -4.71
N ASP A 278 4.42 11.21 -5.01
CA ASP A 278 3.78 11.51 -6.31
C ASP A 278 4.73 11.23 -7.48
N GLN A 279 6.02 11.60 -7.36
CA GLN A 279 7.04 11.35 -8.37
C GLN A 279 7.34 9.86 -8.51
N ALA A 280 7.40 9.11 -7.41
CA ALA A 280 7.60 7.65 -7.43
C ALA A 280 6.46 6.94 -8.16
N ILE A 281 5.20 7.34 -7.90
CA ILE A 281 4.03 6.82 -8.61
C ILE A 281 4.08 7.16 -10.10
N ALA A 282 4.53 8.35 -10.46
CA ALA A 282 4.65 8.75 -11.86
C ALA A 282 5.71 7.93 -12.62
N LEU A 283 6.86 7.67 -12.01
CA LEU A 283 7.92 6.83 -12.55
C LEU A 283 7.47 5.37 -12.70
N GLU A 284 6.86 4.81 -11.67
CA GLU A 284 6.30 3.45 -11.66
C GLU A 284 5.32 3.25 -12.83
N LYS A 285 4.39 4.20 -13.01
CA LYS A 285 3.42 4.16 -14.11
C LYS A 285 4.06 4.32 -15.50
N ALA A 286 5.11 5.13 -15.61
CA ALA A 286 5.82 5.32 -16.86
C ALA A 286 6.52 4.03 -17.31
N GLU A 287 7.21 3.34 -16.40
CA GLU A 287 7.87 2.05 -16.67
C GLU A 287 6.85 0.95 -17.00
N ALA A 288 5.74 0.85 -16.24
CA ALA A 288 4.69 -0.12 -16.53
C ALA A 288 4.08 0.06 -17.92
N ARG A 289 3.93 1.31 -18.39
CA ARG A 289 3.45 1.62 -19.75
C ARG A 289 4.48 1.30 -20.84
N ALA A 290 5.76 1.40 -20.53
CA ALA A 290 6.84 1.02 -21.44
C ALA A 290 6.92 -0.50 -21.66
N GLY A 291 6.23 -1.29 -20.83
CA GLY A 291 6.16 -2.74 -20.97
C GLY A 291 7.38 -3.47 -20.43
N ASP A 292 8.13 -2.84 -19.54
CA ASP A 292 9.29 -3.46 -18.90
C ASP A 292 8.86 -4.67 -18.07
N ALA A 293 9.31 -5.84 -18.50
CA ALA A 293 8.95 -7.09 -17.85
C ALA A 293 9.48 -7.14 -16.42
N GLY A 294 8.57 -7.40 -15.46
CA GLY A 294 8.92 -7.55 -14.06
C GLY A 294 8.74 -6.27 -13.21
N VAL A 295 8.21 -5.18 -13.78
CA VAL A 295 7.85 -3.99 -13.01
C VAL A 295 6.51 -4.24 -12.32
N GLU A 296 6.53 -4.26 -10.98
CA GLU A 296 5.32 -4.29 -10.16
C GLU A 296 4.69 -2.89 -10.17
N SER A 297 3.43 -2.80 -10.56
CA SER A 297 2.66 -1.55 -10.51
C SER A 297 1.19 -1.87 -10.19
N PRO A 298 0.66 -1.33 -9.10
CA PRO A 298 1.29 -0.45 -8.11
C PRO A 298 2.27 -1.18 -7.16
N ASP A 299 3.41 -0.55 -6.83
CA ASP A 299 4.48 -1.10 -5.98
C ASP A 299 4.40 -0.55 -4.54
N LEU A 300 3.85 -1.33 -3.61
CA LEU A 300 3.68 -0.92 -2.20
C LEU A 300 5.02 -0.62 -1.51
N VAL A 301 6.06 -1.38 -1.79
CA VAL A 301 7.40 -1.20 -1.17
C VAL A 301 8.00 0.13 -1.58
N LEU A 302 7.95 0.46 -2.86
CA LEU A 302 8.44 1.74 -3.38
C LEU A 302 7.65 2.91 -2.76
N ARG A 303 6.32 2.82 -2.72
CA ARG A 303 5.45 3.89 -2.21
C ARG A 303 5.60 4.12 -0.71
N LEU A 304 5.75 3.04 0.07
CA LEU A 304 6.10 3.14 1.50
C LEU A 304 7.48 3.78 1.68
N ALA A 305 8.48 3.36 0.91
CA ALA A 305 9.81 3.94 0.99
C ALA A 305 9.81 5.42 0.62
N ALA A 306 9.10 5.82 -0.44
CA ALA A 306 8.96 7.21 -0.86
C ALA A 306 8.30 8.09 0.21
N LEU A 307 7.25 7.58 0.88
CA LEU A 307 6.58 8.31 1.95
C LEU A 307 7.44 8.43 3.22
N LEU A 308 8.25 7.40 3.52
CA LEU A 308 8.91 7.23 4.81
C LEU A 308 10.43 7.44 4.78
N HIS A 309 11.06 7.77 3.63
CA HIS A 309 12.52 7.87 3.52
C HIS A 309 13.14 8.84 4.53
N ASP A 310 12.44 9.92 4.82
CA ASP A 310 12.89 11.04 5.65
C ASP A 310 12.39 11.01 7.11
N ILE A 311 11.69 9.97 7.56
CA ILE A 311 11.10 9.94 8.93
C ILE A 311 12.13 9.99 10.06
N GLY A 312 13.41 9.84 9.76
CA GLY A 312 14.51 10.02 10.71
C GLY A 312 14.87 11.48 11.00
N LYS A 313 14.47 12.43 10.13
CA LYS A 313 14.84 13.85 10.24
C LYS A 313 14.41 14.50 11.57
N PRO A 314 13.20 14.33 12.08
CA PRO A 314 12.82 14.92 13.35
C PRO A 314 13.71 14.52 14.53
N ALA A 315 14.10 13.24 14.59
CA ALA A 315 14.92 12.69 15.67
C ALA A 315 16.43 13.05 15.55
N THR A 316 16.87 13.47 14.37
CA THR A 316 18.28 13.81 14.09
C THR A 316 18.52 15.30 13.89
N ARG A 317 17.48 16.12 14.06
CA ARG A 317 17.56 17.58 13.89
C ARG A 317 18.58 18.19 14.84
N ARG A 318 19.50 18.97 14.29
CA ARG A 318 20.47 19.76 15.06
C ARG A 318 20.50 21.19 14.53
N HIS A 319 20.60 22.14 15.46
CA HIS A 319 20.86 23.55 15.12
C HIS A 319 22.36 23.79 15.18
N GLU A 320 22.92 24.22 14.06
CA GLU A 320 24.34 24.49 13.92
C GLU A 320 24.62 25.99 14.01
N GLU A 321 25.90 26.36 14.20
CA GLU A 321 26.34 27.75 14.20
C GLU A 321 25.93 28.44 12.89
N GLY A 322 25.39 29.69 13.01
CA GLY A 322 24.88 30.45 11.89
C GLY A 322 23.41 30.14 11.50
N GLY A 323 22.65 29.45 12.37
CA GLY A 323 21.21 29.21 12.19
C GLY A 323 20.87 28.15 11.16
N ARG A 324 21.84 27.37 10.69
CA ARG A 324 21.60 26.24 9.81
C ARG A 324 21.05 25.05 10.61
N VAL A 325 20.23 24.24 9.94
CA VAL A 325 19.71 22.99 10.49
C VAL A 325 20.33 21.84 9.74
N SER A 326 20.81 20.82 10.44
CA SER A 326 21.32 19.58 9.87
C SER A 326 20.58 18.36 10.39
N PHE A 327 20.63 17.25 9.64
CA PHE A 327 19.93 15.98 9.94
C PHE A 327 20.87 14.79 9.71
N HIS A 328 22.07 14.85 10.28
CA HIS A 328 23.07 13.82 10.08
C HIS A 328 22.58 12.44 10.51
N HIS A 329 22.80 11.43 9.67
CA HIS A 329 22.44 10.03 9.88
C HIS A 329 20.93 9.77 10.00
N HIS A 330 20.08 10.65 9.41
CA HIS A 330 18.63 10.42 9.41
C HIS A 330 18.23 9.14 8.65
N GLU A 331 19.03 8.70 7.66
CA GLU A 331 18.86 7.44 6.95
C GLU A 331 19.01 6.23 7.88
N VAL A 332 19.94 6.27 8.82
CA VAL A 332 20.15 5.20 9.81
C VAL A 332 19.02 5.16 10.83
N VAL A 333 18.66 6.33 11.36
CA VAL A 333 17.56 6.46 12.35
C VAL A 333 16.22 6.15 11.68
N GLY A 334 16.00 6.67 10.47
CA GLY A 334 14.80 6.42 9.67
C GLY A 334 14.57 4.94 9.41
N ALA A 335 15.61 4.21 8.99
CA ALA A 335 15.51 2.77 8.77
C ALA A 335 15.09 1.99 10.04
N LYS A 336 15.55 2.40 11.22
CA LYS A 336 15.14 1.82 12.51
C LYS A 336 13.68 2.14 12.83
N LEU A 337 13.25 3.39 12.59
CA LEU A 337 11.86 3.82 12.80
C LEU A 337 10.91 3.10 11.86
N VAL A 338 11.24 2.97 10.56
CA VAL A 338 10.50 2.17 9.57
C VAL A 338 10.30 0.75 10.09
N ARG A 339 11.38 0.08 10.47
CA ARG A 339 11.32 -1.30 10.98
C ARG A 339 10.38 -1.41 12.18
N LYS A 340 10.53 -0.52 13.16
CA LYS A 340 9.70 -0.47 14.37
C LYS A 340 8.22 -0.27 14.02
N ARG A 341 7.91 0.72 13.17
CA ARG A 341 6.53 1.09 12.82
C ARG A 341 5.85 0.02 11.99
N LEU A 342 6.47 -0.45 10.92
CA LEU A 342 5.88 -1.46 10.05
C LEU A 342 5.72 -2.82 10.77
N THR A 343 6.61 -3.15 11.72
CA THR A 343 6.43 -4.31 12.60
C THR A 343 5.20 -4.14 13.50
N ALA A 344 5.02 -2.96 14.11
CA ALA A 344 3.85 -2.68 14.94
C ALA A 344 2.53 -2.74 14.14
N LEU A 345 2.56 -2.33 12.87
CA LEU A 345 1.44 -2.41 11.93
C LEU A 345 1.29 -3.80 11.27
N ARG A 346 2.09 -4.78 11.67
CA ARG A 346 2.01 -6.16 11.15
C ARG A 346 2.21 -6.32 9.64
N TYR A 347 3.06 -5.49 9.05
CA TYR A 347 3.47 -5.74 7.66
C TYR A 347 4.27 -7.04 7.54
N PRO A 348 4.27 -7.69 6.36
CA PRO A 348 5.12 -8.85 6.07
C PRO A 348 6.61 -8.51 6.25
N LYS A 349 7.39 -9.51 6.67
CA LYS A 349 8.81 -9.33 7.00
C LYS A 349 9.64 -8.83 5.82
N ASP A 350 9.39 -9.35 4.64
CA ASP A 350 10.02 -8.94 3.39
C ASP A 350 9.76 -7.48 3.04
N VAL A 351 8.52 -7.00 3.22
CA VAL A 351 8.16 -5.58 3.06
C VAL A 351 8.91 -4.71 4.07
N ILE A 352 8.94 -5.11 5.36
CA ILE A 352 9.65 -4.38 6.41
C ILE A 352 11.14 -4.25 6.08
N GLU A 353 11.77 -5.35 5.67
CA GLU A 353 13.20 -5.37 5.33
C GLU A 353 13.49 -4.52 4.10
N ALA A 354 12.67 -4.64 3.05
CA ALA A 354 12.84 -3.89 1.81
C ALA A 354 12.69 -2.38 2.03
N VAL A 355 11.60 -1.93 2.68
CA VAL A 355 11.38 -0.48 2.95
C VAL A 355 12.47 0.08 3.87
N SER A 356 12.84 -0.66 4.93
CA SER A 356 13.92 -0.26 5.84
C SER A 356 15.27 -0.13 5.10
N ARG A 357 15.57 -1.06 4.19
CA ARG A 357 16.79 -1.02 3.38
C ARG A 357 16.80 0.14 2.40
N LEU A 358 15.70 0.39 1.70
CA LEU A 358 15.57 1.54 0.80
C LEU A 358 15.74 2.87 1.55
N THR A 359 15.09 3.02 2.71
CA THR A 359 15.27 4.19 3.59
C THR A 359 16.73 4.36 4.03
N PHE A 360 17.44 3.28 4.34
CA PHE A 360 18.87 3.37 4.68
C PHE A 360 19.75 3.80 3.49
N LEU A 361 19.40 3.37 2.28
CA LEU A 361 20.23 3.56 1.09
C LEU A 361 19.94 4.85 0.32
N HIS A 362 18.84 5.57 0.58
CA HIS A 362 18.38 6.67 -0.27
C HIS A 362 19.40 7.80 -0.44
N LEU A 363 20.28 8.02 0.55
CA LEU A 363 21.35 9.03 0.47
C LEU A 363 22.62 8.57 -0.26
N ARG A 364 22.75 7.28 -0.55
CA ARG A 364 23.98 6.73 -1.16
C ARG A 364 24.33 7.38 -2.49
N PHE A 365 23.33 7.82 -3.24
CA PHE A 365 23.51 8.50 -4.51
C PHE A 365 24.11 9.91 -4.40
N HIS A 366 23.93 10.60 -3.27
CA HIS A 366 24.36 12.01 -3.14
C HIS A 366 25.87 12.24 -3.31
N GLY A 367 26.69 11.21 -3.27
CA GLY A 367 28.11 11.24 -3.61
C GLY A 367 28.39 11.20 -5.11
N TYR A 368 27.46 10.71 -5.92
CA TYR A 368 27.62 10.62 -7.38
C TYR A 368 27.40 12.00 -8.02
N GLY A 369 28.33 12.45 -8.85
CA GLY A 369 28.25 13.76 -9.52
C GLY A 369 28.96 14.91 -8.81
N ARG A 370 29.53 14.68 -7.62
CA ARG A 370 30.45 15.62 -6.97
C ARG A 370 31.94 15.22 -7.10
N GLY A 371 32.21 14.10 -7.76
CA GLY A 371 33.50 13.49 -8.07
C GLY A 371 33.23 12.24 -8.90
N GLU A 372 34.27 11.72 -9.56
CA GLU A 372 34.15 10.46 -10.29
C GLU A 372 33.88 9.31 -9.30
N TRP A 373 32.73 8.66 -9.39
CA TRP A 373 32.55 7.37 -8.74
C TRP A 373 33.51 6.37 -9.41
N THR A 374 34.36 5.77 -8.59
CA THR A 374 35.17 4.64 -9.04
C THR A 374 34.25 3.42 -9.28
N ASP A 375 34.72 2.47 -10.07
CA ASP A 375 34.02 1.20 -10.27
C ASP A 375 33.75 0.49 -8.95
N SER A 376 34.67 0.61 -7.98
CA SER A 376 34.49 0.13 -6.62
C SER A 376 33.24 0.73 -5.95
N ALA A 377 33.02 2.02 -6.07
CA ALA A 377 31.83 2.67 -5.51
C ALA A 377 30.55 2.18 -6.18
N VAL A 378 30.57 1.99 -7.51
CA VAL A 378 29.43 1.44 -8.27
C VAL A 378 29.14 0.00 -7.85
N ARG A 379 30.17 -0.86 -7.76
CA ARG A 379 30.02 -2.25 -7.29
C ARG A 379 29.38 -2.30 -5.89
N ARG A 380 29.88 -1.46 -4.96
CA ARG A 380 29.32 -1.37 -3.60
C ARG A 380 27.86 -0.92 -3.60
N TYR A 381 27.51 0.08 -4.42
CA TYR A 381 26.15 0.57 -4.55
C TYR A 381 25.19 -0.53 -5.02
N VAL A 382 25.54 -1.26 -6.09
CA VAL A 382 24.76 -2.37 -6.64
C VAL A 382 24.64 -3.51 -5.63
N THR A 383 25.78 -3.92 -5.02
CA THR A 383 25.80 -5.00 -4.02
C THR A 383 24.98 -4.66 -2.78
N ASP A 384 25.04 -3.41 -2.32
CA ASP A 384 24.27 -2.94 -1.17
C ASP A 384 22.77 -2.90 -1.46
N ALA A 385 22.36 -2.56 -2.68
CA ALA A 385 20.98 -2.53 -3.10
C ALA A 385 20.41 -3.93 -3.37
N GLY A 386 21.20 -4.82 -3.99
CA GLY A 386 20.76 -6.15 -4.40
C GLY A 386 19.50 -6.09 -5.27
N ASP A 387 18.52 -6.94 -5.00
CA ASP A 387 17.26 -7.01 -5.75
C ASP A 387 16.39 -5.73 -5.62
N LEU A 388 16.76 -4.84 -4.67
CA LEU A 388 16.07 -3.55 -4.51
C LEU A 388 16.61 -2.44 -5.43
N LEU A 389 17.63 -2.72 -6.25
CA LEU A 389 18.28 -1.71 -7.10
C LEU A 389 17.28 -0.94 -8.00
N PRO A 390 16.33 -1.57 -8.69
CA PRO A 390 15.35 -0.86 -9.50
C PRO A 390 14.44 0.07 -8.67
N ARG A 391 14.05 -0.36 -7.47
CA ARG A 391 13.27 0.47 -6.53
C ARG A 391 14.10 1.62 -5.97
N LEU A 392 15.38 1.38 -5.68
CA LEU A 392 16.30 2.40 -5.19
C LEU A 392 16.51 3.51 -6.23
N HIS A 393 16.70 3.16 -7.51
CA HIS A 393 16.79 4.14 -8.59
C HIS A 393 15.53 5.01 -8.68
N LYS A 394 14.33 4.42 -8.65
CA LYS A 394 13.07 5.17 -8.63
C LYS A 394 12.95 6.08 -7.42
N LEU A 395 13.28 5.59 -6.23
CA LEU A 395 13.25 6.37 -5.00
C LEU A 395 14.18 7.59 -5.07
N VAL A 396 15.43 7.38 -5.47
CA VAL A 396 16.43 8.45 -5.53
C VAL A 396 16.10 9.48 -6.63
N ARG A 397 15.59 9.03 -7.78
CA ARG A 397 15.09 9.94 -8.83
C ARG A 397 13.88 10.76 -8.32
N SER A 398 12.99 10.15 -7.57
CA SER A 398 11.81 10.79 -6.99
C SER A 398 12.15 11.81 -5.90
N ASP A 399 13.22 11.59 -5.15
CA ASP A 399 13.68 12.51 -4.10
C ASP A 399 14.22 13.83 -4.66
N SER A 400 14.54 13.88 -5.96
CA SER A 400 14.96 15.10 -6.66
C SER A 400 13.79 16.05 -6.93
N THR A 401 13.39 16.85 -5.93
CA THR A 401 12.21 17.73 -5.98
C THR A 401 12.52 19.18 -6.39
N THR A 402 13.63 19.43 -7.08
CA THR A 402 14.02 20.80 -7.47
C THR A 402 13.09 21.42 -8.50
N ARG A 403 12.66 22.68 -8.29
CA ARG A 403 11.90 23.47 -9.26
C ARG A 403 12.76 24.08 -10.38
N ASN A 404 14.08 24.07 -10.22
CA ASN A 404 15.01 24.59 -11.22
C ASN A 404 15.17 23.56 -12.36
N ARG A 405 14.61 23.86 -13.53
CA ARG A 405 14.65 22.97 -14.71
C ARG A 405 16.07 22.58 -15.14
N LYS A 406 17.02 23.52 -15.06
CA LYS A 406 18.44 23.23 -15.41
C LYS A 406 19.05 22.25 -14.42
N ARG A 407 18.82 22.46 -13.12
CA ARG A 407 19.29 21.55 -12.07
C ARG A 407 18.62 20.17 -12.16
N ALA A 408 17.33 20.14 -12.46
CA ALA A 408 16.60 18.88 -12.68
C ALA A 408 17.18 18.10 -13.86
N ALA A 409 17.47 18.76 -14.98
CA ALA A 409 18.07 18.11 -16.14
C ALA A 409 19.47 17.58 -15.85
N VAL A 410 20.30 18.33 -15.12
CA VAL A 410 21.64 17.85 -14.70
C VAL A 410 21.53 16.63 -13.80
N LEU A 411 20.60 16.62 -12.84
CA LEU A 411 20.37 15.47 -11.97
C LEU A 411 19.87 14.26 -12.77
N ALA A 412 18.93 14.44 -13.68
CA ALA A 412 18.46 13.36 -14.54
C ALA A 412 19.61 12.74 -15.35
N ALA A 413 20.42 13.56 -16.01
CA ALA A 413 21.59 13.08 -16.75
C ALA A 413 22.62 12.37 -15.84
N THR A 414 22.74 12.79 -14.58
CA THR A 414 23.62 12.14 -13.61
C THR A 414 23.09 10.75 -13.23
N TYR A 415 21.77 10.59 -13.07
CA TYR A 415 21.15 9.28 -12.84
C TYR A 415 21.32 8.36 -14.05
N ASP A 416 21.07 8.87 -15.27
CA ASP A 416 21.21 8.11 -16.49
C ASP A 416 22.66 7.62 -16.64
N SER A 417 23.65 8.49 -16.38
CA SER A 417 25.07 8.14 -16.39
C SER A 417 25.43 7.03 -15.39
N LEU A 418 24.84 7.02 -14.18
CA LEU A 418 25.06 5.95 -13.22
C LEU A 418 24.48 4.63 -13.72
N GLU A 419 23.27 4.64 -14.25
CA GLU A 419 22.59 3.43 -14.75
C GLU A 419 23.35 2.86 -15.97
N ASP A 420 23.84 3.71 -16.88
CA ASP A 420 24.70 3.31 -17.99
C ASP A 420 26.01 2.68 -17.47
N ARG A 421 26.62 3.27 -16.47
CA ARG A 421 27.85 2.73 -15.86
C ARG A 421 27.63 1.39 -15.18
N ILE A 422 26.48 1.22 -14.49
CA ILE A 422 26.10 -0.07 -13.91
C ILE A 422 25.91 -1.11 -15.00
N ARG A 423 25.31 -0.76 -16.14
CA ARG A 423 25.11 -1.66 -17.28
C ARG A 423 26.42 -2.09 -17.89
N GLU A 424 27.32 -1.15 -18.17
CA GLU A 424 28.68 -1.42 -18.68
C GLU A 424 29.44 -2.39 -17.78
N LEU A 425 29.46 -2.13 -16.46
CA LEU A 425 30.12 -3.01 -15.51
C LEU A 425 29.44 -4.38 -15.40
N SER A 426 28.12 -4.44 -15.52
CA SER A 426 27.36 -5.71 -15.50
C SER A 426 27.62 -6.59 -16.72
N GLU A 427 27.95 -5.97 -17.87
CA GLU A 427 28.37 -6.69 -19.09
C GLU A 427 29.79 -7.28 -18.95
N LEU A 428 30.67 -6.62 -18.18
CA LEU A 428 32.05 -7.05 -17.96
C LEU A 428 32.15 -8.06 -16.80
N GLU A 429 31.29 -7.95 -15.80
CA GLU A 429 31.33 -8.74 -14.58
C GLU A 429 29.94 -8.95 -14.01
N ASP A 430 29.69 -10.10 -13.34
CA ASP A 430 28.39 -10.41 -12.72
C ASP A 430 28.20 -9.58 -11.43
N LEU A 431 27.78 -8.33 -11.56
CA LEU A 431 27.55 -7.41 -10.43
C LEU A 431 26.41 -7.90 -9.51
N ALA A 432 25.46 -8.65 -10.01
CA ALA A 432 24.33 -9.14 -9.22
C ALA A 432 24.76 -10.24 -8.24
N ARG A 433 25.90 -10.89 -8.50
CA ARG A 433 26.42 -12.00 -7.71
C ARG A 433 27.88 -11.86 -7.35
N VAL A 434 28.27 -10.66 -6.87
CA VAL A 434 29.65 -10.45 -6.42
C VAL A 434 30.00 -11.43 -5.31
N ARG A 435 30.82 -12.41 -5.66
CA ARG A 435 31.39 -13.43 -4.74
C ARG A 435 32.91 -13.30 -4.74
N PRO A 436 33.58 -13.69 -3.67
CA PRO A 436 35.04 -13.82 -3.68
C PRO A 436 35.50 -14.75 -4.79
N ASP A 437 36.67 -14.51 -5.33
CA ASP A 437 37.28 -15.32 -6.40
C ASP A 437 37.72 -16.71 -5.89
N LEU A 438 37.84 -16.89 -4.56
CA LEU A 438 38.02 -18.19 -3.90
C LEU A 438 36.83 -18.54 -3.04
N ASP A 439 36.37 -19.78 -3.12
CA ASP A 439 35.32 -20.30 -2.25
C ASP A 439 35.87 -20.74 -0.86
N GLY A 440 34.95 -21.10 0.04
CA GLY A 440 35.33 -21.51 1.41
C GLY A 440 36.27 -22.71 1.46
N ASN A 441 36.18 -23.64 0.52
CA ASN A 441 37.03 -24.83 0.46
C ASN A 441 38.45 -24.46 0.01
N ALA A 442 38.56 -23.63 -1.03
CA ALA A 442 39.84 -23.13 -1.50
C ALA A 442 40.54 -22.28 -0.41
N ILE A 443 39.78 -21.49 0.36
CA ILE A 443 40.33 -20.71 1.49
C ILE A 443 40.87 -21.64 2.58
N MET A 444 40.14 -22.69 2.97
CA MET A 444 40.58 -23.66 3.98
C MET A 444 41.82 -24.40 3.53
N GLU A 445 41.85 -24.87 2.30
CA GLU A 445 43.00 -25.56 1.72
C GLU A 445 44.23 -24.70 1.67
N LEU A 446 44.10 -23.42 1.17
CA LEU A 446 45.20 -22.48 1.00
C LEU A 446 45.85 -22.06 2.33
N LEU A 447 45.02 -21.87 3.37
CA LEU A 447 45.46 -21.39 4.68
C LEU A 447 45.74 -22.50 5.67
N GLY A 448 45.40 -23.75 5.34
CA GLY A 448 45.57 -24.92 6.24
C GLY A 448 44.69 -24.84 7.49
N ILE A 449 43.50 -24.25 7.40
CA ILE A 449 42.56 -24.02 8.51
C ILE A 449 41.29 -24.87 8.36
N GLY A 450 40.67 -25.19 9.48
CA GLY A 450 39.35 -25.86 9.49
C GLY A 450 38.17 -24.90 9.29
N PRO A 451 36.94 -25.45 9.11
CA PRO A 451 35.74 -24.61 9.01
C PRO A 451 35.51 -23.82 10.30
N GLY A 452 35.31 -22.50 10.17
CA GLY A 452 35.14 -21.65 11.35
C GLY A 452 35.07 -20.15 11.04
N ARG A 453 35.20 -19.35 12.09
CA ARG A 453 35.14 -17.89 12.03
C ARG A 453 36.20 -17.30 11.10
N GLU A 454 37.40 -17.89 11.09
CA GLU A 454 38.54 -17.43 10.31
C GLU A 454 38.25 -17.54 8.79
N VAL A 455 37.64 -18.63 8.35
CA VAL A 455 37.19 -18.78 6.96
C VAL A 455 36.20 -17.67 6.57
N GLY A 456 35.27 -17.33 7.47
CA GLY A 456 34.31 -16.24 7.25
C GLY A 456 34.95 -14.85 7.19
N GLU A 457 36.06 -14.65 7.91
CA GLU A 457 36.84 -13.40 7.88
C GLU A 457 37.66 -13.31 6.61
N ALA A 458 38.30 -14.38 6.18
CA ALA A 458 39.03 -14.48 4.92
C ALA A 458 38.09 -14.29 3.71
N TRP A 459 36.91 -14.90 3.76
CA TRP A 459 35.89 -14.74 2.73
C TRP A 459 35.42 -13.27 2.61
N ARG A 460 35.22 -12.59 3.74
CA ARG A 460 34.88 -11.15 3.74
C ARG A 460 35.99 -10.29 3.18
N PHE A 461 37.24 -10.55 3.56
CA PHE A 461 38.42 -9.86 3.01
C PHE A 461 38.48 -9.96 1.47
N LEU A 462 38.37 -11.19 0.93
CA LEU A 462 38.36 -11.40 -0.52
C LEU A 462 37.15 -10.76 -1.20
N LYS A 463 35.99 -10.74 -0.56
CA LYS A 463 34.83 -10.04 -1.09
C LYS A 463 35.04 -8.53 -1.15
N ASP A 464 35.63 -7.93 -0.11
CA ASP A 464 35.93 -6.51 -0.08
C ASP A 464 36.98 -6.17 -1.13
N LEU A 465 38.01 -7.01 -1.33
CA LEU A 465 39.00 -6.89 -2.36
C LEU A 465 38.39 -6.96 -3.77
N ARG A 466 37.48 -7.90 -4.00
CA ARG A 466 36.70 -8.02 -5.24
C ARG A 466 35.86 -6.78 -5.54
N LEU A 467 35.23 -6.21 -4.53
CA LEU A 467 34.44 -4.97 -4.66
C LEU A 467 35.36 -3.78 -5.01
N GLU A 468 36.57 -3.77 -4.51
CA GLU A 468 37.54 -2.68 -4.72
C GLU A 468 38.24 -2.74 -6.09
N ARG A 469 38.74 -3.91 -6.48
CA ARG A 469 39.56 -4.09 -7.68
C ARG A 469 38.86 -4.70 -8.88
N GLY A 470 37.69 -5.29 -8.67
CA GLY A 470 37.00 -6.12 -9.67
C GLY A 470 37.41 -7.60 -9.62
N PRO A 471 37.12 -8.37 -10.67
CA PRO A 471 37.54 -9.77 -10.78
C PRO A 471 39.05 -9.92 -10.72
N LEU A 472 39.53 -10.81 -9.84
CA LEU A 472 40.94 -11.20 -9.78
C LEU A 472 41.08 -12.61 -10.38
N ASP A 473 42.23 -12.87 -10.97
CA ASP A 473 42.56 -14.26 -11.28
C ASP A 473 42.86 -15.04 -10.00
N ARG A 474 42.87 -16.37 -10.12
CA ARG A 474 43.05 -17.24 -8.96
C ARG A 474 44.37 -17.02 -8.24
N ASP A 475 45.43 -16.84 -8.98
CA ASP A 475 46.79 -16.72 -8.43
C ASP A 475 46.93 -15.37 -7.68
N GLU A 476 46.36 -14.30 -8.21
CA GLU A 476 46.30 -12.99 -7.54
C GLU A 476 45.45 -13.07 -6.25
N ALA A 477 44.26 -13.70 -6.30
CA ALA A 477 43.43 -13.85 -5.12
C ALA A 477 44.10 -14.69 -4.02
N GLU A 478 44.84 -15.75 -4.39
CA GLU A 478 45.62 -16.56 -3.46
C GLU A 478 46.77 -15.78 -2.84
N ALA A 479 47.49 -15.01 -3.64
CA ALA A 479 48.61 -14.18 -3.16
C ALA A 479 48.16 -13.12 -2.17
N GLU A 480 47.05 -12.40 -2.47
CA GLU A 480 46.47 -11.39 -1.59
C GLU A 480 45.96 -12.01 -0.28
N LEU A 481 45.31 -13.18 -0.35
CA LEU A 481 44.84 -13.87 0.83
C LEU A 481 45.96 -14.33 1.75
N ARG A 482 47.04 -14.86 1.19
CA ARG A 482 48.26 -15.23 1.96
C ARG A 482 48.91 -14.02 2.62
N ALA A 483 49.04 -12.90 1.89
CA ALA A 483 49.60 -11.66 2.43
C ALA A 483 48.77 -11.12 3.59
N TRP A 484 47.43 -11.07 3.41
CA TRP A 484 46.51 -10.66 4.46
C TRP A 484 46.57 -11.56 5.69
N TRP A 485 46.68 -12.89 5.49
CA TRP A 485 46.74 -13.86 6.57
C TRP A 485 48.05 -13.77 7.34
N ALA A 486 49.15 -13.57 6.64
CA ALA A 486 50.47 -13.40 7.26
C ALA A 486 50.63 -12.10 8.06
N ALA A 487 49.94 -11.03 7.65
CA ALA A 487 49.93 -9.75 8.38
C ALA A 487 49.10 -9.78 9.69
N ARG A 488 48.32 -10.82 9.91
CA ARG A 488 47.44 -10.97 11.06
C ARG A 488 48.03 -11.83 12.18
N ASN A 489 48.95 -12.71 11.82
CA ASN A 489 49.66 -13.62 12.74
C ASN A 489 51.08 -13.08 12.99
#